data_a85ffc2c4b9d6aab14d58239f3d0e698
#
_entry.id   a85ffc2c4b9d6aab14d58239f3d0e698
#
_cell.length_a   1.000
_cell.length_b   1.000
_cell.length_c   1.000
_cell.angle_alpha   90.00
_cell.angle_beta   90.00
_cell.angle_gamma   90.00
#
_symmetry.space_group_name_H-M   'P 1'
#
loop_
_entity.id
_entity.type
_entity.pdbx_description
1 polymer ?
#
loop_
_entity_poly.entity_id
_entity_poly.type
_entity_poly.pdbx_seq_one_letter_code
_entity_poly.pdbx_strand_id
1 'polypeptide(L)'
;MQNDSSTSPMPTVLESIVSGRRSHLPEIQARISHVDPARLLRSTRSLFQSLGGRSDGGPALRGSARFIMECKSSSPSLGMIREDYRPGDIARVYSRYAAGISVLCEPDRFGGDYNHLATVAAATHLPVLCKDFIIHPVQVHAARYFGADAILLMLSVLDDATYTELSQEAARLGLDVLTEVIDEVEVERAIRLGATIFGINHRNLHDLSIDLNRSARLAPLIPDSAVIVSESGIRDNETVRQLSGHSSAFLVGSQLTSQPDVDRAARELVYGYNKVCGLQSPSAAQAARASGAIYGGLIFEESSPRNVSRETSKKIMAAEPELTYIAVSRRTTGWAEIIGDNIAVAQIHSPYQGSIAAEKELISHVRGEVGDKVKIWRAISMTHADGPLVAEALAPKVDRLVLDTGNGGTGTTFDWARIPEAIKGKALLAGGIGPDNVTEALAVGCAGLDLNSGLEYPAEAGKWATHKDAAAIHSTFTQIRGFHY
;
A
#
# COMPACT_ATOMS: atom_id res chain seq x y z
N MET A 1 17.08 -32.84 35.47
CA MET A 1 16.21 -32.17 34.46
C MET A 1 16.84 -30.82 34.22
N GLN A 2 17.65 -30.71 33.19
CA GLN A 2 18.30 -29.45 32.78
C GLN A 2 17.26 -28.61 32.06
N ASN A 3 17.00 -27.40 32.58
CA ASN A 3 16.26 -26.34 31.89
C ASN A 3 17.14 -25.82 30.74
N ASP A 4 16.90 -26.34 29.56
CA ASP A 4 17.52 -25.83 28.34
C ASP A 4 16.61 -24.68 27.79
N SER A 5 16.72 -23.50 28.39
CA SER A 5 16.22 -22.26 27.83
C SER A 5 17.29 -21.68 26.91
N SER A 6 17.46 -22.30 25.74
CA SER A 6 18.33 -21.76 24.70
C SER A 6 17.61 -20.59 23.99
N THR A 7 17.59 -19.44 24.65
CA THR A 7 17.36 -18.18 23.93
C THR A 7 18.62 -17.88 23.12
N SER A 8 18.49 -17.80 21.81
CA SER A 8 19.58 -17.27 20.97
C SER A 8 20.06 -15.92 21.51
N PRO A 9 21.36 -15.59 21.48
CA PRO A 9 21.83 -14.32 22.00
C PRO A 9 21.14 -13.16 21.28
N MET A 10 20.62 -12.23 22.07
CA MET A 10 19.91 -11.05 21.55
C MET A 10 20.84 -10.21 20.65
N PRO A 11 20.40 -9.71 19.50
CA PRO A 11 21.22 -8.84 18.66
C PRO A 11 21.69 -7.58 19.38
N THR A 12 22.92 -7.14 19.18
CA THR A 12 23.51 -5.98 19.89
C THR A 12 22.70 -4.68 19.77
N VAL A 13 22.07 -4.44 18.62
CA VAL A 13 21.18 -3.28 18.40
C VAL A 13 19.91 -3.43 19.24
N LEU A 14 19.31 -4.61 19.26
CA LEU A 14 18.10 -4.91 20.03
C LEU A 14 18.38 -4.84 21.54
N GLU A 15 19.51 -5.38 22.00
CA GLU A 15 19.95 -5.26 23.42
C GLU A 15 20.06 -3.81 23.86
N SER A 16 20.66 -2.96 23.02
CA SER A 16 20.78 -1.52 23.30
C SER A 16 19.40 -0.85 23.44
N ILE A 17 18.45 -1.18 22.56
CA ILE A 17 17.09 -0.62 22.61
C ILE A 17 16.35 -1.11 23.86
N VAL A 18 16.41 -2.40 24.16
CA VAL A 18 15.75 -2.99 25.33
C VAL A 18 16.35 -2.43 26.64
N SER A 19 17.69 -2.28 26.70
CA SER A 19 18.35 -1.64 27.82
C SER A 19 17.91 -0.18 28.02
N GLY A 20 17.82 0.58 26.93
CA GLY A 20 17.25 1.93 26.94
C GLY A 20 15.81 1.93 27.46
N ARG A 21 14.98 0.99 26.97
CA ARG A 21 13.59 0.88 27.43
C ARG A 21 13.46 0.56 28.92
N ARG A 22 14.35 -0.29 29.46
CA ARG A 22 14.42 -0.55 30.91
C ARG A 22 14.69 0.73 31.71
N SER A 23 15.57 1.59 31.23
CA SER A 23 15.87 2.88 31.91
C SER A 23 14.69 3.87 31.87
N HIS A 24 13.76 3.73 30.91
CA HIS A 24 12.55 4.57 30.81
C HIS A 24 11.40 4.10 31.72
N LEU A 25 11.42 2.88 32.27
CA LEU A 25 10.32 2.36 33.09
C LEU A 25 9.95 3.26 34.28
N PRO A 26 10.89 3.86 35.04
CA PRO A 26 10.54 4.79 36.10
C PRO A 26 9.80 6.04 35.63
N GLU A 27 10.15 6.58 34.45
CA GLU A 27 9.49 7.71 33.86
C GLU A 27 8.05 7.34 33.40
N ILE A 28 7.90 6.20 32.74
CA ILE A 28 6.58 5.67 32.33
C ILE A 28 5.70 5.47 33.57
N GLN A 29 6.25 4.87 34.64
CA GLN A 29 5.54 4.67 35.90
C GLN A 29 5.11 6.01 36.52
N ALA A 30 6.00 7.00 36.55
CA ALA A 30 5.70 8.33 37.07
C ALA A 30 4.58 9.02 36.25
N ARG A 31 4.65 8.89 34.92
CA ARG A 31 3.68 9.49 33.98
C ARG A 31 2.25 8.99 34.18
N ILE A 32 2.07 7.75 34.60
CA ILE A 32 0.75 7.14 34.86
C ILE A 32 0.52 6.85 36.35
N SER A 33 1.30 7.44 37.27
CA SER A 33 1.19 7.19 38.71
C SER A 33 -0.17 7.51 39.32
N HIS A 34 -0.94 8.39 38.68
CA HIS A 34 -2.30 8.76 39.07
C HIS A 34 -3.37 7.78 38.54
N VAL A 35 -2.99 6.80 37.72
CA VAL A 35 -3.89 5.83 37.09
C VAL A 35 -3.91 4.56 37.93
N ASP A 36 -5.10 4.13 38.34
CA ASP A 36 -5.32 2.81 38.91
C ASP A 36 -5.44 1.77 37.79
N PRO A 37 -4.48 0.85 37.62
CA PRO A 37 -4.53 -0.15 36.55
C PRO A 37 -5.79 -1.03 36.58
N ALA A 38 -6.39 -1.26 37.77
CA ALA A 38 -7.61 -2.05 37.92
C ALA A 38 -8.85 -1.35 37.35
N ARG A 39 -8.80 -0.02 37.21
CA ARG A 39 -9.87 0.82 36.66
C ARG A 39 -9.72 1.18 35.19
N LEU A 40 -8.64 0.77 34.55
CA LEU A 40 -8.48 0.99 33.11
C LEU A 40 -9.61 0.32 32.33
N LEU A 41 -10.26 1.09 31.49
CA LEU A 41 -11.32 0.59 30.61
C LEU A 41 -10.74 -0.35 29.56
N ARG A 42 -11.44 -1.46 29.33
CA ARG A 42 -11.07 -2.40 28.27
C ARG A 42 -11.18 -1.74 26.89
N SER A 43 -10.34 -2.16 25.95
CA SER A 43 -10.53 -1.80 24.56
C SER A 43 -11.84 -2.40 24.01
N THR A 44 -12.48 -1.66 23.13
CA THR A 44 -13.69 -2.08 22.38
C THR A 44 -13.43 -2.31 20.90
N ARG A 45 -12.20 -2.05 20.44
CA ARG A 45 -11.75 -2.27 19.06
C ARG A 45 -10.81 -3.46 19.03
N SER A 46 -10.92 -4.31 18.02
CA SER A 46 -10.06 -5.48 17.87
C SER A 46 -9.24 -5.40 16.59
N LEU A 47 -7.92 -5.41 16.74
CA LEU A 47 -6.98 -5.51 15.62
C LEU A 47 -7.09 -6.89 14.97
N PHE A 48 -7.25 -7.96 15.76
CA PHE A 48 -7.42 -9.33 15.27
C PHE A 48 -8.61 -9.43 14.29
N GLN A 49 -9.79 -8.94 14.69
CA GLN A 49 -10.98 -8.98 13.82
C GLN A 49 -10.82 -8.08 12.60
N SER A 50 -10.25 -6.88 12.78
CA SER A 50 -10.01 -5.94 11.67
C SER A 50 -9.07 -6.51 10.62
N LEU A 51 -8.12 -7.34 11.02
CA LEU A 51 -7.20 -8.06 10.14
C LEU A 51 -7.77 -9.37 9.57
N GLY A 52 -9.03 -9.70 9.86
CA GLY A 52 -9.70 -10.88 9.33
C GLY A 52 -9.72 -12.09 10.25
N GLY A 53 -9.28 -11.94 11.50
CA GLY A 53 -9.43 -12.97 12.52
C GLY A 53 -10.89 -13.19 12.88
N ARG A 54 -11.24 -14.43 13.23
CA ARG A 54 -12.62 -14.85 13.52
C ARG A 54 -12.79 -15.22 14.98
N SER A 55 -13.77 -14.62 15.63
CA SER A 55 -14.11 -14.89 17.06
C SER A 55 -14.70 -16.29 17.30
N ASP A 56 -15.17 -16.96 16.26
CA ASP A 56 -15.67 -18.35 16.32
C ASP A 56 -14.54 -19.41 16.25
N GLY A 57 -13.28 -18.98 16.17
CA GLY A 57 -12.11 -19.88 16.06
C GLY A 57 -11.93 -20.52 14.66
N GLY A 58 -12.76 -20.14 13.70
CA GLY A 58 -12.61 -20.58 12.32
C GLY A 58 -11.36 -20.00 11.63
N PRO A 59 -11.02 -20.49 10.43
CA PRO A 59 -9.90 -19.95 9.66
C PRO A 59 -10.01 -18.44 9.48
N ALA A 60 -8.88 -17.73 9.62
CA ALA A 60 -8.80 -16.30 9.36
C ALA A 60 -9.21 -16.00 7.90
N LEU A 61 -9.89 -14.88 7.69
CA LEU A 61 -10.34 -14.47 6.36
C LEU A 61 -9.11 -14.13 5.51
N ARG A 62 -8.83 -14.99 4.55
CA ARG A 62 -7.83 -14.77 3.50
C ARG A 62 -8.56 -14.24 2.27
N GLY A 63 -8.17 -13.10 1.80
CA GLY A 63 -8.81 -12.44 0.66
C GLY A 63 -8.04 -11.17 0.34
N SER A 64 -8.68 -10.01 0.37
CA SER A 64 -8.01 -8.73 0.13
C SER A 64 -6.89 -8.45 1.14
N ALA A 65 -5.80 -7.87 0.66
CA ALA A 65 -4.70 -7.41 1.50
C ALA A 65 -5.19 -6.38 2.53
N ARG A 66 -4.86 -6.59 3.81
CA ARG A 66 -5.17 -5.67 4.92
C ARG A 66 -3.89 -5.00 5.41
N PHE A 67 -3.97 -3.74 5.77
CA PHE A 67 -2.79 -2.96 6.11
C PHE A 67 -2.87 -2.45 7.54
N ILE A 68 -1.77 -2.61 8.28
CA ILE A 68 -1.45 -1.82 9.47
C ILE A 68 -0.51 -0.72 8.97
N MET A 69 -1.00 0.52 8.91
CA MET A 69 -0.18 1.64 8.45
C MET A 69 0.45 2.36 9.64
N GLU A 70 1.77 2.54 9.58
CA GLU A 70 2.55 3.00 10.73
C GLU A 70 2.83 4.49 10.69
N CYS A 71 2.47 5.18 11.76
CA CYS A 71 2.87 6.55 12.04
C CYS A 71 4.26 6.56 12.70
N LYS A 72 5.25 7.13 12.02
CA LYS A 72 6.66 7.13 12.44
C LYS A 72 7.38 8.40 12.03
N SER A 73 8.11 9.03 12.96
CA SER A 73 8.93 10.21 12.68
C SER A 73 10.37 9.91 12.32
N SER A 74 10.94 8.83 12.88
CA SER A 74 12.33 8.41 12.63
C SER A 74 12.51 6.89 12.70
N SER A 75 13.67 6.39 12.27
CA SER A 75 14.03 4.99 12.38
C SER A 75 15.54 4.81 12.46
N PRO A 76 16.03 3.71 13.06
CA PRO A 76 17.48 3.44 13.15
C PRO A 76 18.20 3.40 11.81
N SER A 77 17.51 2.98 10.73
CA SER A 77 18.10 2.82 9.41
C SER A 77 18.04 4.07 8.53
N LEU A 78 17.10 5.00 8.78
CA LEU A 78 16.91 6.18 7.95
C LEU A 78 17.10 7.51 8.70
N GLY A 79 17.26 7.46 10.03
CA GLY A 79 17.29 8.66 10.87
C GLY A 79 15.93 9.37 10.89
N MET A 80 15.94 10.69 10.88
CA MET A 80 14.72 11.52 10.80
C MET A 80 14.06 11.33 9.43
N ILE A 81 12.79 10.89 9.45
CA ILE A 81 11.99 10.60 8.25
C ILE A 81 11.10 11.81 7.94
N ARG A 82 10.52 12.44 8.97
CA ARG A 82 9.57 13.53 8.81
C ARG A 82 9.73 14.55 9.94
N GLU A 83 10.20 15.76 9.60
CA GLU A 83 10.39 16.86 10.56
C GLU A 83 9.06 17.44 11.03
N ASP A 84 8.13 17.75 10.11
CA ASP A 84 6.75 18.16 10.45
C ASP A 84 5.89 16.91 10.67
N TYR A 85 6.11 16.22 11.80
CA TYR A 85 5.42 15.00 12.16
C TYR A 85 4.11 15.32 12.89
N ARG A 86 2.99 15.10 12.19
CA ARG A 86 1.63 15.27 12.71
C ARG A 86 0.88 13.94 12.67
N PRO A 87 1.06 13.09 13.69
CA PRO A 87 0.55 11.73 13.65
C PRO A 87 -1.00 11.66 13.52
N GLY A 88 -1.73 12.61 14.07
CA GLY A 88 -3.19 12.67 13.93
C GLY A 88 -3.66 12.93 12.50
N ASP A 89 -2.96 13.80 11.75
CA ASP A 89 -3.30 14.07 10.36
C ASP A 89 -2.96 12.88 9.46
N ILE A 90 -1.81 12.24 9.70
CA ILE A 90 -1.42 11.01 9.03
C ILE A 90 -2.45 9.90 9.30
N ALA A 91 -2.88 9.74 10.55
CA ALA A 91 -3.87 8.74 10.94
C ALA A 91 -5.22 8.93 10.24
N ARG A 92 -5.68 10.19 10.05
CA ARG A 92 -6.91 10.47 9.29
C ARG A 92 -6.80 10.04 7.83
N VAL A 93 -5.63 10.22 7.22
CA VAL A 93 -5.37 9.71 5.86
C VAL A 93 -5.39 8.19 5.85
N TYR A 94 -4.63 7.56 6.74
CA TYR A 94 -4.54 6.10 6.82
C TYR A 94 -5.89 5.42 7.09
N SER A 95 -6.79 6.08 7.82
CA SER A 95 -8.12 5.56 8.15
C SER A 95 -8.99 5.24 6.94
N ARG A 96 -8.65 5.76 5.76
CA ARG A 96 -9.33 5.46 4.49
C ARG A 96 -8.87 4.14 3.87
N TYR A 97 -7.69 3.66 4.23
CA TYR A 97 -6.99 2.58 3.53
C TYR A 97 -6.65 1.40 4.44
N ALA A 98 -6.35 1.66 5.70
CA ALA A 98 -5.86 0.67 6.66
C ALA A 98 -6.97 -0.15 7.33
N ALA A 99 -6.57 -1.27 7.92
CA ALA A 99 -7.36 -2.06 8.86
C ALA A 99 -6.96 -1.75 10.32
N GLY A 100 -5.77 -1.17 10.53
CA GLY A 100 -5.27 -0.71 11.83
C GLY A 100 -4.15 0.30 11.65
N ILE A 101 -3.88 1.07 12.69
CA ILE A 101 -2.79 2.05 12.68
C ILE A 101 -1.78 1.69 13.76
N SER A 102 -0.50 1.65 13.39
CA SER A 102 0.63 1.44 14.30
C SER A 102 1.26 2.77 14.68
N VAL A 103 1.61 2.93 15.95
CA VAL A 103 2.26 4.15 16.47
C VAL A 103 3.51 3.78 17.25
N LEU A 104 4.66 4.31 16.84
CA LEU A 104 5.91 4.14 17.57
C LEU A 104 5.86 4.91 18.90
N CYS A 105 6.21 4.22 20.00
CA CYS A 105 6.25 4.80 21.35
C CYS A 105 7.67 4.76 21.97
N GLU A 106 8.66 4.15 21.30
CA GLU A 106 10.05 4.18 21.75
C GLU A 106 10.69 5.52 21.35
N PRO A 107 11.23 6.31 22.32
CA PRO A 107 11.66 7.68 22.06
C PRO A 107 13.04 7.80 21.41
N ASP A 108 14.03 7.00 21.82
CA ASP A 108 15.44 7.25 21.52
C ASP A 108 15.81 6.95 20.05
N ARG A 109 15.26 5.88 19.50
CA ARG A 109 15.61 5.39 18.16
C ARG A 109 14.51 5.67 17.12
N PHE A 110 13.27 5.79 17.56
CA PHE A 110 12.11 5.93 16.68
C PHE A 110 11.39 7.28 16.85
N GLY A 111 11.83 8.13 17.77
CA GLY A 111 11.19 9.43 18.04
C GLY A 111 9.75 9.29 18.51
N GLY A 112 9.42 8.16 19.15
CA GLY A 112 8.07 7.83 19.60
C GLY A 112 7.71 8.50 20.91
N ASP A 113 6.40 8.58 21.18
CA ASP A 113 5.86 9.06 22.46
C ASP A 113 4.42 8.53 22.64
N TYR A 114 4.02 8.25 23.89
CA TYR A 114 2.66 7.88 24.21
C TYR A 114 1.62 8.97 23.90
N ASN A 115 2.02 10.25 23.85
CA ASN A 115 1.12 11.32 23.38
C ASN A 115 0.82 11.19 21.89
N HIS A 116 1.76 10.69 21.08
CA HIS A 116 1.50 10.36 19.67
C HIS A 116 0.44 9.28 19.58
N LEU A 117 0.52 8.24 20.44
CA LEU A 117 -0.47 7.17 20.52
C LEU A 117 -1.86 7.73 20.85
N ALA A 118 -1.98 8.59 21.87
CA ALA A 118 -3.25 9.20 22.26
C ALA A 118 -3.82 10.09 21.13
N THR A 119 -2.96 10.85 20.46
CA THR A 119 -3.34 11.69 19.32
C THR A 119 -3.91 10.87 18.18
N VAL A 120 -3.27 9.75 17.84
CA VAL A 120 -3.75 8.83 16.80
C VAL A 120 -5.04 8.15 17.23
N ALA A 121 -5.13 7.65 18.47
CA ALA A 121 -6.33 6.99 18.99
C ALA A 121 -7.57 7.90 18.93
N ALA A 122 -7.38 9.21 19.14
CA ALA A 122 -8.44 10.21 19.02
C ALA A 122 -8.76 10.58 17.55
N ALA A 123 -7.84 10.36 16.62
CA ALA A 123 -7.97 10.78 15.22
C ALA A 123 -8.56 9.71 14.29
N THR A 124 -8.70 8.46 14.76
CA THR A 124 -9.13 7.31 13.96
C THR A 124 -10.21 6.48 14.63
N HIS A 125 -11.06 5.84 13.82
CA HIS A 125 -12.01 4.82 14.26
C HIS A 125 -11.41 3.39 14.26
N LEU A 126 -10.24 3.23 13.65
CA LEU A 126 -9.55 1.94 13.52
C LEU A 126 -8.86 1.54 14.82
N PRO A 127 -8.61 0.24 15.04
CA PRO A 127 -7.79 -0.21 16.16
C PRO A 127 -6.35 0.31 16.03
N VAL A 128 -5.77 0.72 17.16
CA VAL A 128 -4.45 1.33 17.24
C VAL A 128 -3.48 0.39 17.97
N LEU A 129 -2.38 0.07 17.30
CA LEU A 129 -1.27 -0.73 17.81
C LEU A 129 -0.23 0.19 18.47
N CYS A 130 0.02 0.00 19.77
CA CYS A 130 1.20 0.55 20.44
C CYS A 130 2.43 -0.26 20.03
N LYS A 131 3.26 0.32 19.17
CA LYS A 131 4.51 -0.32 18.73
C LYS A 131 5.67 0.17 19.59
N ASP A 132 5.98 -0.63 20.61
CA ASP A 132 7.01 -0.37 21.60
C ASP A 132 7.72 -1.69 21.95
N PHE A 133 8.89 -1.61 22.55
CA PHE A 133 9.60 -2.75 23.12
C PHE A 133 9.07 -3.00 24.54
N ILE A 134 7.95 -3.71 24.63
CA ILE A 134 7.25 -3.96 25.89
C ILE A 134 7.92 -5.11 26.64
N ILE A 135 8.39 -4.82 27.85
CA ILE A 135 9.14 -5.73 28.73
C ILE A 135 8.59 -5.74 30.17
N HIS A 136 7.58 -4.93 30.47
CA HIS A 136 7.05 -4.77 31.82
C HIS A 136 5.56 -4.38 31.77
N PRO A 137 4.71 -4.87 32.72
CA PRO A 137 3.27 -4.57 32.77
C PRO A 137 2.93 -3.07 32.76
N VAL A 138 3.77 -2.21 33.34
CA VAL A 138 3.53 -0.76 33.33
C VAL A 138 3.43 -0.18 31.91
N GLN A 139 4.13 -0.76 30.94
CA GLN A 139 4.03 -0.32 29.54
C GLN A 139 2.67 -0.76 28.92
N VAL A 140 2.14 -1.91 29.31
CA VAL A 140 0.81 -2.36 28.90
C VAL A 140 -0.27 -1.43 29.45
N HIS A 141 -0.14 -1.02 30.73
CA HIS A 141 -1.03 -0.04 31.35
C HIS A 141 -0.95 1.32 30.64
N ALA A 142 0.26 1.80 30.39
CA ALA A 142 0.48 3.05 29.66
C ALA A 142 -0.12 2.97 28.25
N ALA A 143 0.15 1.91 27.49
CA ALA A 143 -0.43 1.71 26.16
C ALA A 143 -1.97 1.81 26.21
N ARG A 144 -2.64 1.12 27.13
CA ARG A 144 -4.10 1.19 27.27
C ARG A 144 -4.57 2.57 27.70
N TYR A 145 -3.91 3.19 28.67
CA TYR A 145 -4.26 4.52 29.17
C TYR A 145 -4.21 5.57 28.04
N PHE A 146 -3.19 5.49 27.17
CA PHE A 146 -3.04 6.38 26.02
C PHE A 146 -3.83 5.94 24.78
N GLY A 147 -4.68 4.92 24.88
CA GLY A 147 -5.71 4.61 23.87
C GLY A 147 -5.36 3.48 22.91
N ALA A 148 -4.34 2.66 23.17
CA ALA A 148 -4.06 1.47 22.36
C ALA A 148 -5.21 0.44 22.45
N ASP A 149 -5.36 -0.30 21.36
CA ASP A 149 -6.26 -1.46 21.22
C ASP A 149 -5.48 -2.76 21.00
N ALA A 150 -4.19 -2.63 20.68
CA ALA A 150 -3.24 -3.73 20.54
C ALA A 150 -1.85 -3.31 21.00
N ILE A 151 -1.03 -4.30 21.35
CA ILE A 151 0.40 -4.13 21.71
C ILE A 151 1.26 -5.08 20.91
N LEU A 152 2.55 -4.74 20.78
CA LEU A 152 3.58 -5.60 20.21
C LEU A 152 4.28 -6.37 21.34
N LEU A 153 4.40 -7.70 21.21
CA LEU A 153 5.26 -8.53 22.03
C LEU A 153 6.24 -9.30 21.12
N MET A 154 7.55 -9.22 21.42
CA MET A 154 8.61 -9.79 20.60
C MET A 154 9.21 -11.01 21.29
N LEU A 155 9.14 -12.20 20.67
CA LEU A 155 9.71 -13.43 21.24
C LEU A 155 11.24 -13.44 21.23
N SER A 156 11.88 -12.62 20.39
CA SER A 156 13.32 -12.36 20.43
C SER A 156 13.77 -11.57 21.67
N VAL A 157 12.83 -10.94 22.39
CA VAL A 157 13.10 -10.10 23.58
C VAL A 157 12.63 -10.78 24.87
N LEU A 158 11.51 -11.51 24.80
CA LEU A 158 10.79 -12.03 25.97
C LEU A 158 11.01 -13.53 26.12
N ASP A 159 11.21 -13.96 27.36
CA ASP A 159 11.04 -15.36 27.71
C ASP A 159 9.53 -15.73 27.82
N ASP A 160 9.24 -17.04 27.91
CA ASP A 160 7.88 -17.54 27.90
C ASP A 160 7.06 -17.07 29.12
N ALA A 161 7.72 -16.90 30.29
CA ALA A 161 7.07 -16.45 31.52
C ALA A 161 6.64 -14.97 31.41
N THR A 162 7.56 -14.12 30.98
CA THR A 162 7.32 -12.69 30.78
C THR A 162 6.29 -12.45 29.67
N TYR A 163 6.39 -13.18 28.55
CA TYR A 163 5.39 -13.12 27.49
C TYR A 163 3.99 -13.47 28.02
N THR A 164 3.88 -14.55 28.81
CA THR A 164 2.61 -14.99 29.38
C THR A 164 2.01 -13.95 30.32
N GLU A 165 2.82 -13.36 31.20
CA GLU A 165 2.40 -12.28 32.11
C GLU A 165 1.85 -11.08 31.31
N LEU A 166 2.60 -10.61 30.33
CA LEU A 166 2.22 -9.44 29.53
C LEU A 166 0.99 -9.70 28.66
N SER A 167 0.87 -10.89 28.07
CA SER A 167 -0.29 -11.26 27.24
C SER A 167 -1.54 -11.44 28.07
N GLN A 168 -1.46 -11.99 29.29
CA GLN A 168 -2.59 -12.06 30.22
C GLN A 168 -3.08 -10.67 30.66
N GLU A 169 -2.14 -9.77 30.93
CA GLU A 169 -2.48 -8.40 31.27
C GLU A 169 -3.12 -7.65 30.09
N ALA A 170 -2.60 -7.86 28.87
CA ALA A 170 -3.23 -7.36 27.65
C ALA A 170 -4.66 -7.88 27.49
N ALA A 171 -4.88 -9.19 27.68
CA ALA A 171 -6.20 -9.81 27.59
C ALA A 171 -7.18 -9.24 28.64
N ARG A 172 -6.71 -8.97 29.87
CA ARG A 172 -7.50 -8.31 30.92
C ARG A 172 -8.01 -6.95 30.46
N LEU A 173 -7.18 -6.20 29.74
CA LEU A 173 -7.48 -4.86 29.21
C LEU A 173 -8.17 -4.87 27.84
N GLY A 174 -8.44 -6.06 27.26
CA GLY A 174 -9.05 -6.20 25.95
C GLY A 174 -8.13 -5.77 24.81
N LEU A 175 -6.82 -5.79 25.02
CA LEU A 175 -5.82 -5.52 23.99
C LEU A 175 -5.52 -6.79 23.22
N ASP A 176 -5.48 -6.69 21.89
CA ASP A 176 -4.90 -7.74 21.06
C ASP A 176 -3.35 -7.70 21.13
N VAL A 177 -2.71 -8.84 20.87
CA VAL A 177 -1.26 -8.96 20.88
C VAL A 177 -0.77 -9.31 19.47
N LEU A 178 0.01 -8.43 18.86
CA LEU A 178 0.82 -8.74 17.69
C LEU A 178 2.10 -9.41 18.20
N THR A 179 2.24 -10.72 17.96
CA THR A 179 3.41 -11.49 18.40
C THR A 179 4.42 -11.54 17.27
N GLU A 180 5.54 -10.82 17.42
CA GLU A 180 6.59 -10.79 16.42
C GLU A 180 7.48 -12.03 16.53
N VAL A 181 7.74 -12.66 15.37
CA VAL A 181 8.56 -13.87 15.21
C VAL A 181 9.52 -13.70 14.03
N ILE A 182 10.71 -14.31 14.14
CA ILE A 182 11.76 -14.23 13.13
C ILE A 182 12.22 -15.57 12.58
N ASP A 183 11.91 -16.67 13.27
CA ASP A 183 12.30 -18.02 12.88
C ASP A 183 11.27 -19.09 13.30
N GLU A 184 11.54 -20.33 12.94
CA GLU A 184 10.69 -21.48 13.20
C GLU A 184 10.53 -21.77 14.71
N VAL A 185 11.60 -21.54 15.49
CA VAL A 185 11.58 -21.76 16.94
C VAL A 185 10.65 -20.77 17.63
N GLU A 186 10.71 -19.51 17.23
CA GLU A 186 9.80 -18.48 17.75
C GLU A 186 8.35 -18.72 17.29
N VAL A 187 8.11 -19.24 16.07
CA VAL A 187 6.77 -19.63 15.65
C VAL A 187 6.21 -20.73 16.53
N GLU A 188 6.98 -21.81 16.79
CA GLU A 188 6.56 -22.89 17.69
C GLU A 188 6.27 -22.39 19.11
N ARG A 189 7.12 -21.49 19.63
CA ARG A 189 6.91 -20.85 20.93
C ARG A 189 5.60 -20.04 20.94
N ALA A 190 5.37 -19.20 19.91
CA ALA A 190 4.18 -18.39 19.78
C ALA A 190 2.91 -19.25 19.78
N ILE A 191 2.90 -20.37 19.05
CA ILE A 191 1.78 -21.32 19.01
C ILE A 191 1.51 -21.88 20.40
N ARG A 192 2.55 -22.37 21.12
CA ARG A 192 2.40 -22.90 22.50
C ARG A 192 1.87 -21.84 23.48
N LEU A 193 2.24 -20.59 23.29
CA LEU A 193 1.85 -19.45 24.11
C LEU A 193 0.48 -18.88 23.73
N GLY A 194 -0.19 -19.44 22.71
CA GLY A 194 -1.55 -19.07 22.33
C GLY A 194 -1.66 -17.78 21.50
N ALA A 195 -0.61 -17.40 20.77
CA ALA A 195 -0.64 -16.25 19.89
C ALA A 195 -1.72 -16.40 18.80
N THR A 196 -2.42 -15.31 18.49
CA THR A 196 -3.47 -15.26 17.47
C THR A 196 -3.16 -14.34 16.30
N ILE A 197 -2.23 -13.38 16.48
CA ILE A 197 -1.72 -12.51 15.42
C ILE A 197 -0.21 -12.69 15.39
N PHE A 198 0.32 -13.21 14.28
CA PHE A 198 1.73 -13.45 14.06
C PHE A 198 2.31 -12.36 13.17
N GLY A 199 3.29 -11.60 13.68
CA GLY A 199 4.08 -10.65 12.92
C GLY A 199 5.36 -11.31 12.42
N ILE A 200 5.45 -11.63 11.13
CA ILE A 200 6.68 -12.16 10.53
C ILE A 200 7.56 -10.98 10.13
N ASN A 201 8.59 -10.68 10.92
CA ASN A 201 9.51 -9.60 10.63
C ASN A 201 10.60 -10.04 9.65
N HIS A 202 10.59 -9.47 8.45
CA HIS A 202 11.60 -9.75 7.41
C HIS A 202 12.97 -9.15 7.74
N ARG A 203 13.04 -8.19 8.68
CA ARG A 203 14.29 -7.55 9.04
C ARG A 203 15.10 -8.43 9.99
N ASN A 204 16.37 -8.65 9.64
CA ASN A 204 17.34 -9.20 10.56
C ASN A 204 17.80 -8.08 11.53
N LEU A 205 17.60 -8.29 12.83
CA LEU A 205 17.93 -7.30 13.85
C LEU A 205 19.43 -7.23 14.18
N HIS A 206 20.26 -8.13 13.61
CA HIS A 206 21.72 -8.09 13.76
C HIS A 206 22.39 -7.13 12.76
N ASP A 207 21.99 -7.20 11.48
CA ASP A 207 22.64 -6.47 10.38
C ASP A 207 21.68 -5.55 9.60
N LEU A 208 20.39 -5.51 10.01
CA LEU A 208 19.30 -4.75 9.40
C LEU A 208 18.96 -5.17 7.97
N SER A 209 19.46 -6.29 7.48
CA SER A 209 19.12 -6.86 6.18
C SER A 209 17.64 -7.29 6.12
N ILE A 210 17.09 -7.37 4.90
CA ILE A 210 15.68 -7.73 4.66
C ILE A 210 15.63 -9.03 3.86
N ASP A 211 14.89 -10.03 4.37
CA ASP A 211 14.61 -11.30 3.71
C ASP A 211 13.09 -11.49 3.56
N LEU A 212 12.55 -11.13 2.40
CA LEU A 212 11.12 -11.31 2.10
C LEU A 212 10.69 -12.78 2.02
N ASN A 213 11.62 -13.71 1.76
CA ASN A 213 11.33 -15.13 1.72
C ASN A 213 11.00 -15.73 3.11
N ARG A 214 11.22 -14.99 4.19
CA ARG A 214 10.89 -15.44 5.54
C ARG A 214 9.41 -15.75 5.69
N SER A 215 8.52 -14.95 5.11
CA SER A 215 7.07 -15.25 5.12
C SER A 215 6.75 -16.56 4.41
N ALA A 216 7.38 -16.87 3.29
CA ALA A 216 7.18 -18.15 2.58
C ALA A 216 7.60 -19.35 3.43
N ARG A 217 8.64 -19.22 4.27
CA ARG A 217 9.12 -20.29 5.15
C ARG A 217 8.25 -20.46 6.40
N LEU A 218 7.85 -19.37 7.03
CA LEU A 218 7.21 -19.41 8.36
C LEU A 218 5.68 -19.52 8.28
N ALA A 219 5.03 -18.91 7.30
CA ALA A 219 3.58 -18.92 7.19
C ALA A 219 2.93 -20.32 7.19
N PRO A 220 3.51 -21.35 6.51
CA PRO A 220 2.96 -22.69 6.53
C PRO A 220 2.95 -23.38 7.90
N LEU A 221 3.73 -22.89 8.87
CA LEU A 221 3.80 -23.42 10.22
C LEU A 221 2.72 -22.85 11.15
N ILE A 222 2.10 -21.74 10.75
CA ILE A 222 1.16 -20.98 11.58
C ILE A 222 -0.26 -21.51 11.36
N PRO A 223 -1.04 -21.71 12.44
CA PRO A 223 -2.41 -22.22 12.35
C PRO A 223 -3.32 -21.34 11.47
N ASP A 224 -4.23 -21.96 10.72
CA ASP A 224 -5.16 -21.24 9.83
C ASP A 224 -6.11 -20.27 10.54
N SER A 225 -6.38 -20.48 11.84
CA SER A 225 -7.18 -19.58 12.65
C SER A 225 -6.45 -18.29 13.05
N ALA A 226 -5.14 -18.25 12.90
CA ALA A 226 -4.33 -17.09 13.22
C ALA A 226 -4.23 -16.12 12.03
N VAL A 227 -4.08 -14.83 12.34
CA VAL A 227 -3.76 -13.80 11.35
C VAL A 227 -2.25 -13.72 11.18
N ILE A 228 -1.79 -13.66 9.94
CA ILE A 228 -0.38 -13.49 9.59
C ILE A 228 -0.17 -12.09 9.03
N VAL A 229 0.74 -11.35 9.66
CA VAL A 229 1.17 -10.01 9.27
C VAL A 229 2.62 -10.08 8.80
N SER A 230 2.89 -9.69 7.56
CA SER A 230 4.26 -9.48 7.08
C SER A 230 4.73 -8.08 7.45
N GLU A 231 5.93 -7.97 8.04
CA GLU A 231 6.52 -6.72 8.50
C GLU A 231 7.90 -6.48 7.89
N SER A 232 8.25 -5.24 7.66
CA SER A 232 9.50 -4.76 7.07
C SER A 232 9.69 -5.12 5.59
N GLY A 233 10.32 -4.21 4.84
CA GLY A 233 10.70 -4.43 3.44
C GLY A 233 9.55 -4.27 2.43
N ILE A 234 8.34 -3.96 2.85
CA ILE A 234 7.20 -3.76 1.96
C ILE A 234 7.28 -2.33 1.41
N ARG A 235 7.55 -2.22 0.10
CA ARG A 235 7.85 -0.94 -0.57
C ARG A 235 6.75 -0.45 -1.49
N ASP A 236 6.01 -1.36 -2.10
CA ASP A 236 5.04 -1.07 -3.16
C ASP A 236 3.98 -2.17 -3.25
N ASN A 237 3.00 -1.97 -4.11
CA ASN A 237 1.94 -2.93 -4.37
C ASN A 237 2.48 -4.25 -4.97
N GLU A 238 3.57 -4.23 -5.72
CA GLU A 238 4.20 -5.45 -6.26
C GLU A 238 4.71 -6.35 -5.13
N THR A 239 5.40 -5.76 -4.14
CA THR A 239 5.84 -6.49 -2.94
C THR A 239 4.66 -7.09 -2.17
N VAL A 240 3.54 -6.35 -2.05
CA VAL A 240 2.31 -6.87 -1.43
C VAL A 240 1.79 -8.09 -2.19
N ARG A 241 1.75 -8.04 -3.52
CA ARG A 241 1.32 -9.19 -4.36
C ARG A 241 2.20 -10.41 -4.16
N GLN A 242 3.52 -10.23 -4.17
CA GLN A 242 4.48 -11.32 -3.95
C GLN A 242 4.28 -12.01 -2.59
N LEU A 243 3.92 -11.27 -1.56
CA LEU A 243 3.72 -11.78 -0.21
C LEU A 243 2.30 -12.29 0.05
N SER A 244 1.31 -11.96 -0.80
CA SER A 244 -0.11 -12.26 -0.56
C SER A 244 -0.42 -13.76 -0.50
N GLY A 245 0.38 -14.62 -1.14
CA GLY A 245 0.30 -16.07 -1.01
C GLY A 245 0.66 -16.62 0.39
N HIS A 246 1.29 -15.79 1.24
CA HIS A 246 1.79 -16.19 2.55
C HIS A 246 1.18 -15.39 3.70
N SER A 247 0.76 -14.15 3.44
CA SER A 247 0.20 -13.25 4.45
C SER A 247 -1.00 -12.50 3.89
N SER A 248 -2.04 -12.32 4.70
CA SER A 248 -3.22 -11.51 4.36
C SER A 248 -3.16 -10.10 4.94
N ALA A 249 -2.17 -9.83 5.80
CA ALA A 249 -1.98 -8.53 6.43
C ALA A 249 -0.52 -8.05 6.32
N PHE A 250 -0.32 -6.73 6.29
CA PHE A 250 0.97 -6.10 6.01
C PHE A 250 1.15 -4.87 6.90
N LEU A 251 2.26 -4.81 7.64
CA LEU A 251 2.63 -3.63 8.41
C LEU A 251 3.63 -2.80 7.61
N VAL A 252 3.26 -1.55 7.29
CA VAL A 252 4.04 -0.66 6.43
C VAL A 252 4.21 0.72 7.08
N GLY A 253 5.44 1.16 7.22
CA GLY A 253 5.79 2.41 7.90
C GLY A 253 6.60 3.37 7.03
N SER A 254 7.92 3.24 7.03
CA SER A 254 8.85 4.21 6.43
C SER A 254 8.52 4.57 4.98
N GLN A 255 8.07 3.60 4.19
CA GLN A 255 7.70 3.82 2.79
C GLN A 255 6.54 4.81 2.62
N LEU A 256 5.62 4.86 3.59
CA LEU A 256 4.47 5.77 3.56
C LEU A 256 4.83 7.13 4.14
N THR A 257 5.39 7.14 5.36
CA THR A 257 5.65 8.39 6.09
C THR A 257 6.79 9.23 5.53
N SER A 258 7.70 8.64 4.74
CA SER A 258 8.77 9.36 4.05
C SER A 258 8.28 10.14 2.82
N GLN A 259 7.09 9.84 2.32
CA GLN A 259 6.58 10.49 1.11
C GLN A 259 5.97 11.87 1.43
N PRO A 260 6.20 12.88 0.60
CA PRO A 260 5.57 14.20 0.77
C PRO A 260 4.04 14.10 0.81
N ASP A 261 3.46 13.32 -0.10
CA ASP A 261 2.03 13.03 -0.19
C ASP A 261 1.75 11.61 0.34
N VAL A 262 1.34 11.55 1.60
CA VAL A 262 1.02 10.30 2.31
C VAL A 262 -0.24 9.62 1.75
N ASP A 263 -1.23 10.41 1.30
CA ASP A 263 -2.46 9.86 0.70
C ASP A 263 -2.16 9.14 -0.60
N ARG A 264 -1.38 9.78 -1.47
CA ARG A 264 -0.92 9.17 -2.71
C ARG A 264 -0.13 7.89 -2.46
N ALA A 265 0.83 7.92 -1.52
CA ALA A 265 1.63 6.75 -1.17
C ALA A 265 0.77 5.59 -0.67
N ALA A 266 -0.24 5.87 0.16
CA ALA A 266 -1.19 4.87 0.62
C ALA A 266 -2.04 4.30 -0.53
N ARG A 267 -2.50 5.14 -1.46
CA ARG A 267 -3.25 4.68 -2.65
C ARG A 267 -2.40 3.80 -3.57
N GLU A 268 -1.16 4.21 -3.85
CA GLU A 268 -0.22 3.41 -4.65
C GLU A 268 0.03 2.03 -4.03
N LEU A 269 0.23 1.98 -2.71
CA LEU A 269 0.43 0.72 -2.00
C LEU A 269 -0.78 -0.20 -2.08
N VAL A 270 -1.97 0.36 -1.85
CA VAL A 270 -3.22 -0.40 -1.68
C VAL A 270 -3.83 -0.84 -3.02
N TYR A 271 -3.84 0.05 -4.01
CA TYR A 271 -4.52 -0.19 -5.28
C TYR A 271 -3.58 -0.47 -6.45
N GLY A 272 -2.29 -0.16 -6.34
CA GLY A 272 -1.35 -0.16 -7.47
C GLY A 272 -1.49 1.09 -8.35
N TYR A 273 -0.86 1.05 -9.52
CA TYR A 273 -0.74 2.21 -10.40
C TYR A 273 -1.89 2.30 -11.40
N ASN A 274 -3.13 2.50 -10.92
CA ASN A 274 -4.30 2.54 -11.79
C ASN A 274 -4.58 3.94 -12.32
N LYS A 275 -5.00 4.00 -13.58
CA LYS A 275 -5.35 5.19 -14.34
C LYS A 275 -6.81 5.14 -14.77
N VAL A 276 -7.54 6.25 -14.58
CA VAL A 276 -8.84 6.47 -15.23
C VAL A 276 -8.62 7.44 -16.40
N CYS A 277 -8.78 6.94 -17.62
CA CYS A 277 -8.51 7.67 -18.84
C CYS A 277 -9.80 8.29 -19.41
N GLY A 278 -9.66 9.35 -20.21
CA GLY A 278 -10.78 10.01 -20.86
C GLY A 278 -11.69 10.77 -19.90
N LEU A 279 -11.07 11.45 -18.92
CA LEU A 279 -11.79 12.35 -18.00
C LEU A 279 -12.29 13.59 -18.76
N GLN A 280 -13.60 13.86 -18.71
CA GLN A 280 -14.24 14.97 -19.40
C GLN A 280 -14.89 15.98 -18.45
N SER A 281 -14.91 15.70 -17.14
CA SER A 281 -15.53 16.57 -16.14
C SER A 281 -14.78 16.56 -14.81
N PRO A 282 -14.88 17.63 -14.01
CA PRO A 282 -14.39 17.66 -12.63
C PRO A 282 -14.91 16.52 -11.76
N SER A 283 -16.22 16.20 -11.85
CA SER A 283 -16.83 15.15 -11.04
C SER A 283 -16.27 13.76 -11.36
N ALA A 284 -15.93 13.49 -12.63
CA ALA A 284 -15.29 12.23 -13.02
C ALA A 284 -13.89 12.10 -12.42
N ALA A 285 -13.11 13.18 -12.39
CA ALA A 285 -11.80 13.20 -11.77
C ALA A 285 -11.87 12.97 -10.25
N GLN A 286 -12.81 13.64 -9.59
CA GLN A 286 -13.08 13.46 -8.16
C GLN A 286 -13.51 12.03 -7.82
N ALA A 287 -14.41 11.43 -8.62
CA ALA A 287 -14.83 10.05 -8.46
C ALA A 287 -13.66 9.07 -8.64
N ALA A 288 -12.82 9.30 -9.66
CA ALA A 288 -11.62 8.47 -9.90
C ALA A 288 -10.66 8.51 -8.71
N ARG A 289 -10.33 9.70 -8.22
CA ARG A 289 -9.42 9.87 -7.06
C ARG A 289 -10.02 9.26 -5.79
N ALA A 290 -11.28 9.55 -5.49
CA ALA A 290 -11.95 9.06 -4.30
C ALA A 290 -12.05 7.52 -4.27
N SER A 291 -12.14 6.88 -5.44
CA SER A 291 -12.14 5.42 -5.56
C SER A 291 -10.76 4.78 -5.45
N GLY A 292 -9.67 5.52 -5.65
CA GLY A 292 -8.30 5.00 -5.49
C GLY A 292 -7.38 5.18 -6.70
N ALA A 293 -7.81 5.86 -7.75
CA ALA A 293 -6.96 6.12 -8.92
C ALA A 293 -5.76 7.00 -8.56
N ILE A 294 -4.63 6.70 -9.19
CA ILE A 294 -3.40 7.51 -9.10
C ILE A 294 -3.34 8.50 -10.27
N TYR A 295 -3.78 8.06 -11.45
CA TYR A 295 -3.64 8.81 -12.68
C TYR A 295 -4.98 9.18 -13.28
N GLY A 296 -5.05 10.43 -13.82
CA GLY A 296 -6.15 10.93 -14.61
C GLY A 296 -5.72 11.21 -16.06
N GLY A 297 -6.28 10.50 -17.03
CA GLY A 297 -5.97 10.69 -18.45
C GLY A 297 -6.86 11.74 -19.11
N LEU A 298 -6.25 12.75 -19.72
CA LEU A 298 -6.88 13.80 -20.51
C LEU A 298 -6.54 13.57 -21.98
N ILE A 299 -7.56 13.33 -22.82
CA ILE A 299 -7.35 13.00 -24.23
C ILE A 299 -7.41 14.29 -25.06
N PHE A 300 -6.28 14.63 -25.69
CA PHE A 300 -6.14 15.76 -26.61
C PHE A 300 -6.07 15.22 -28.05
N GLU A 301 -7.23 14.76 -28.54
CA GLU A 301 -7.39 14.16 -29.86
C GLU A 301 -8.78 14.50 -30.41
N GLU A 302 -8.87 15.41 -31.38
CA GLU A 302 -10.14 15.93 -31.91
C GLU A 302 -11.06 14.85 -32.46
N SER A 303 -10.51 13.78 -33.01
CA SER A 303 -11.26 12.64 -33.52
C SER A 303 -11.87 11.74 -32.44
N SER A 304 -11.46 11.94 -31.17
CA SER A 304 -11.94 11.14 -30.05
C SER A 304 -13.24 11.73 -29.45
N PRO A 305 -14.26 10.90 -29.19
CA PRO A 305 -15.45 11.37 -28.46
C PRO A 305 -15.13 11.80 -27.01
N ARG A 306 -13.94 11.49 -26.52
CA ARG A 306 -13.45 11.83 -25.18
C ARG A 306 -12.48 13.02 -25.18
N ASN A 307 -12.39 13.72 -26.30
CA ASN A 307 -11.54 14.88 -26.44
C ASN A 307 -11.89 15.98 -25.43
N VAL A 308 -10.89 16.61 -24.86
CA VAL A 308 -11.07 17.78 -23.96
C VAL A 308 -10.31 18.99 -24.48
N SER A 309 -10.92 20.17 -24.32
CA SER A 309 -10.24 21.42 -24.58
C SER A 309 -9.20 21.73 -23.47
N ARG A 310 -8.26 22.61 -23.76
CA ARG A 310 -7.33 23.15 -22.76
C ARG A 310 -8.06 23.82 -21.58
N GLU A 311 -9.17 24.50 -21.85
CA GLU A 311 -9.98 25.13 -20.82
C GLU A 311 -10.65 24.07 -19.92
N THR A 312 -11.25 23.05 -20.50
CA THR A 312 -11.87 21.96 -19.75
C THR A 312 -10.83 21.21 -18.93
N SER A 313 -9.66 20.91 -19.50
CA SER A 313 -8.58 20.22 -18.77
C SER A 313 -8.10 21.00 -17.55
N LYS A 314 -7.95 22.33 -17.65
CA LYS A 314 -7.63 23.20 -16.51
C LYS A 314 -8.69 23.16 -15.41
N LYS A 315 -9.98 23.16 -15.77
CA LYS A 315 -11.09 23.04 -14.80
C LYS A 315 -11.05 21.68 -14.07
N ILE A 316 -10.79 20.60 -14.80
CA ILE A 316 -10.65 19.25 -14.22
C ILE A 316 -9.49 19.19 -13.24
N MET A 317 -8.30 19.65 -13.65
CA MET A 317 -7.09 19.63 -12.82
C MET A 317 -7.21 20.53 -11.59
N ALA A 318 -7.87 21.67 -11.70
CA ALA A 318 -8.11 22.57 -10.58
C ALA A 318 -9.11 22.01 -9.56
N ALA A 319 -10.10 21.25 -10.02
CA ALA A 319 -11.11 20.64 -9.15
C ALA A 319 -10.61 19.39 -8.42
N GLU A 320 -9.60 18.69 -8.97
CA GLU A 320 -9.01 17.51 -8.36
C GLU A 320 -7.48 17.52 -8.55
N PRO A 321 -6.75 18.31 -7.77
CA PRO A 321 -5.30 18.46 -7.92
C PRO A 321 -4.49 17.26 -7.43
N GLU A 322 -5.10 16.31 -6.71
CA GLU A 322 -4.41 15.15 -6.14
C GLU A 322 -4.28 13.96 -7.10
N LEU A 323 -4.80 14.05 -8.32
CA LEU A 323 -4.48 13.14 -9.41
C LEU A 323 -3.21 13.57 -10.14
N THR A 324 -2.42 12.58 -10.58
CA THR A 324 -1.35 12.84 -11.55
C THR A 324 -1.92 12.82 -12.96
N TYR A 325 -1.91 13.96 -13.62
CA TYR A 325 -2.52 14.10 -14.94
C TYR A 325 -1.59 13.70 -16.08
N ILE A 326 -2.19 13.04 -17.06
CA ILE A 326 -1.54 12.48 -18.25
C ILE A 326 -2.19 13.07 -19.48
N ALA A 327 -1.42 13.74 -20.34
CA ALA A 327 -1.88 14.10 -21.68
C ALA A 327 -1.76 12.87 -22.59
N VAL A 328 -2.89 12.49 -23.18
CA VAL A 328 -2.98 11.36 -24.12
C VAL A 328 -3.26 11.91 -25.52
N SER A 329 -2.42 11.59 -26.50
CA SER A 329 -2.64 12.00 -27.88
C SER A 329 -1.99 11.05 -28.89
N ARG A 330 -2.50 11.05 -30.12
CA ARG A 330 -1.94 10.31 -31.26
C ARG A 330 -0.90 11.12 -32.05
N ARG A 331 -0.61 12.34 -31.61
CA ARG A 331 0.40 13.21 -32.25
C ARG A 331 1.79 12.65 -32.15
N THR A 332 2.60 12.92 -33.16
CA THR A 332 4.03 12.61 -33.20
C THR A 332 4.90 13.84 -32.93
N THR A 333 4.32 15.04 -33.01
CA THR A 333 4.98 16.36 -32.80
C THR A 333 4.02 17.32 -32.11
N GLY A 334 4.52 18.49 -31.64
CA GLY A 334 3.69 19.53 -31.03
C GLY A 334 3.22 19.21 -29.61
N TRP A 335 3.91 18.36 -28.88
CA TRP A 335 3.56 18.00 -27.50
C TRP A 335 3.65 19.17 -26.54
N ALA A 336 4.57 20.12 -26.75
CA ALA A 336 4.66 21.33 -25.93
C ALA A 336 3.36 22.13 -25.89
N GLU A 337 2.52 22.04 -26.91
CA GLU A 337 1.23 22.74 -26.99
C GLU A 337 0.21 22.20 -25.98
N ILE A 338 0.24 20.91 -25.66
CA ILE A 338 -0.72 20.24 -24.78
C ILE A 338 -0.16 19.98 -23.38
N ILE A 339 1.14 19.94 -23.22
CA ILE A 339 1.78 19.85 -21.91
C ILE A 339 1.73 21.24 -21.24
N GLY A 340 1.14 21.31 -20.07
CA GLY A 340 1.08 22.49 -19.23
C GLY A 340 1.59 22.18 -17.83
N ASP A 341 1.62 23.18 -16.96
CA ASP A 341 2.28 23.12 -15.65
C ASP A 341 1.83 21.95 -14.74
N ASN A 342 0.59 21.48 -14.91
CA ASN A 342 0.00 20.41 -14.07
C ASN A 342 -0.10 19.06 -14.79
N ILE A 343 0.50 18.89 -15.96
CA ILE A 343 0.55 17.63 -16.68
C ILE A 343 1.93 17.00 -16.48
N ALA A 344 1.95 15.86 -15.81
CA ALA A 344 3.19 15.20 -15.42
C ALA A 344 3.68 14.16 -16.45
N VAL A 345 2.83 13.76 -17.40
CA VAL A 345 3.10 12.64 -18.31
C VAL A 345 2.57 12.95 -19.71
N ALA A 346 3.40 12.66 -20.72
CA ALA A 346 3.01 12.59 -22.12
C ALA A 346 2.81 11.11 -22.50
N GLN A 347 1.58 10.69 -22.78
CA GLN A 347 1.29 9.34 -23.28
C GLN A 347 1.13 9.35 -24.79
N ILE A 348 2.13 8.83 -25.48
CA ILE A 348 2.15 8.69 -26.92
C ILE A 348 1.25 7.52 -27.32
N HIS A 349 0.13 7.80 -28.00
CA HIS A 349 -0.84 6.81 -28.46
C HIS A 349 -0.93 6.77 -29.99
N SER A 350 0.09 7.28 -30.71
CA SER A 350 0.20 7.19 -32.15
C SER A 350 0.27 5.73 -32.62
N PRO A 351 -0.12 5.40 -33.86
CA PRO A 351 0.11 4.09 -34.46
C PRO A 351 1.57 3.69 -34.41
N TYR A 352 1.82 2.39 -34.56
CA TYR A 352 3.17 1.84 -34.68
C TYR A 352 3.92 2.49 -35.83
N GLN A 353 5.16 2.93 -35.61
CA GLN A 353 5.96 3.68 -36.57
C GLN A 353 6.70 2.77 -37.61
N GLY A 354 6.35 1.49 -37.66
CA GLY A 354 6.86 0.53 -38.65
C GLY A 354 8.19 -0.14 -38.28
N SER A 355 8.93 0.38 -37.33
CA SER A 355 10.15 -0.26 -36.80
C SER A 355 10.46 0.18 -35.36
N ILE A 356 11.20 -0.65 -34.62
CA ILE A 356 11.71 -0.32 -33.27
C ILE A 356 12.62 0.92 -33.31
N ALA A 357 13.38 1.11 -34.41
CA ALA A 357 14.24 2.28 -34.57
C ALA A 357 13.40 3.56 -34.68
N ALA A 358 12.38 3.58 -35.52
CA ALA A 358 11.47 4.72 -35.67
C ALA A 358 10.69 5.03 -34.38
N GLU A 359 10.29 4.00 -33.61
CA GLU A 359 9.69 4.19 -32.28
C GLU A 359 10.64 4.89 -31.29
N LYS A 360 11.92 4.50 -31.29
CA LYS A 360 12.95 5.15 -30.45
C LYS A 360 13.21 6.59 -30.86
N GLU A 361 13.18 6.88 -32.16
CA GLU A 361 13.28 8.23 -32.69
C GLU A 361 12.11 9.10 -32.29
N LEU A 362 10.88 8.57 -32.39
CA LEU A 362 9.66 9.25 -31.90
C LEU A 362 9.77 9.59 -30.42
N ILE A 363 10.14 8.62 -29.55
CA ILE A 363 10.29 8.85 -28.12
C ILE A 363 11.34 9.93 -27.84
N SER A 364 12.47 9.90 -28.54
CA SER A 364 13.53 10.90 -28.40
C SER A 364 13.08 12.30 -28.88
N HIS A 365 12.31 12.36 -29.95
CA HIS A 365 11.71 13.60 -30.44
C HIS A 365 10.75 14.21 -29.42
N VAL A 366 9.81 13.41 -28.90
CA VAL A 366 8.86 13.85 -27.87
C VAL A 366 9.60 14.28 -26.61
N ARG A 367 10.65 13.58 -26.18
CA ARG A 367 11.50 13.98 -25.05
C ARG A 367 12.09 15.38 -25.28
N GLY A 368 12.56 15.68 -26.51
CA GLY A 368 13.05 17.01 -26.87
C GLY A 368 12.01 18.12 -26.71
N GLU A 369 10.74 17.82 -27.01
CA GLU A 369 9.65 18.80 -26.90
C GLU A 369 9.15 19.01 -25.46
N VAL A 370 9.09 17.95 -24.63
CA VAL A 370 8.48 18.02 -23.29
C VAL A 370 9.50 18.21 -22.17
N GLY A 371 10.79 17.99 -22.42
CA GLY A 371 11.86 18.11 -21.43
C GLY A 371 11.90 16.96 -20.42
N ASP A 372 12.89 16.98 -19.52
CA ASP A 372 13.17 15.85 -18.61
C ASP A 372 12.20 15.73 -17.43
N LYS A 373 11.47 16.79 -17.09
CA LYS A 373 10.54 16.79 -15.96
C LYS A 373 9.25 16.02 -16.26
N VAL A 374 8.87 15.93 -17.55
CA VAL A 374 7.65 15.23 -17.99
C VAL A 374 8.00 13.78 -18.31
N LYS A 375 7.27 12.85 -17.71
CA LYS A 375 7.43 11.41 -17.97
C LYS A 375 6.85 11.06 -19.33
N ILE A 376 7.43 10.07 -20.00
CA ILE A 376 6.93 9.56 -21.28
C ILE A 376 6.40 8.16 -21.11
N TRP A 377 5.13 7.97 -21.50
CA TRP A 377 4.51 6.66 -21.63
C TRP A 377 4.25 6.34 -23.09
N ARG A 378 4.37 5.06 -23.48
CA ARG A 378 4.09 4.61 -24.83
C ARG A 378 2.98 3.55 -24.82
N ALA A 379 1.91 3.80 -25.57
CA ALA A 379 0.88 2.80 -25.81
C ALA A 379 1.32 1.87 -26.95
N ILE A 380 1.24 0.57 -26.71
CA ILE A 380 1.64 -0.48 -27.65
C ILE A 380 0.42 -1.33 -28.00
N SER A 381 0.18 -1.52 -29.30
CA SER A 381 -0.82 -2.45 -29.79
C SER A 381 -0.35 -3.89 -29.62
N MET A 382 -0.99 -4.64 -28.73
CA MET A 382 -0.70 -6.05 -28.49
C MET A 382 -1.40 -6.98 -29.49
N THR A 383 -2.31 -6.45 -30.32
CA THR A 383 -2.89 -7.19 -31.45
C THR A 383 -1.95 -7.24 -32.66
N HIS A 384 -0.99 -6.31 -32.74
CA HIS A 384 0.05 -6.36 -33.77
C HIS A 384 0.98 -7.56 -33.55
N ALA A 385 1.43 -8.19 -34.63
CA ALA A 385 2.29 -9.39 -34.54
C ALA A 385 3.56 -9.12 -33.71
N ASP A 386 4.20 -7.97 -33.95
CA ASP A 386 5.44 -7.56 -33.27
C ASP A 386 5.20 -6.87 -31.92
N GLY A 387 3.94 -6.71 -31.49
CA GLY A 387 3.59 -5.97 -30.26
C GLY A 387 4.43 -6.35 -29.04
N PRO A 388 4.56 -7.65 -28.68
CA PRO A 388 5.40 -8.08 -27.55
C PRO A 388 6.87 -7.67 -27.71
N LEU A 389 7.47 -7.86 -28.88
CA LEU A 389 8.88 -7.48 -29.15
C LEU A 389 9.10 -5.97 -29.07
N VAL A 390 8.17 -5.19 -29.61
CA VAL A 390 8.20 -3.72 -29.54
C VAL A 390 8.10 -3.28 -28.08
N ALA A 391 7.20 -3.86 -27.30
CA ALA A 391 7.02 -3.55 -25.88
C ALA A 391 8.30 -3.81 -25.08
N GLU A 392 8.94 -4.97 -25.25
CA GLU A 392 10.22 -5.30 -24.60
C GLU A 392 11.34 -4.31 -25.00
N ALA A 393 11.45 -4.01 -26.29
CA ALA A 393 12.49 -3.11 -26.80
C ALA A 393 12.33 -1.65 -26.34
N LEU A 394 11.09 -1.22 -26.04
CA LEU A 394 10.80 0.14 -25.61
C LEU A 394 10.71 0.30 -24.09
N ALA A 395 10.50 -0.78 -23.33
CA ALA A 395 10.41 -0.73 -21.88
C ALA A 395 11.58 0.05 -21.21
N PRO A 396 12.85 -0.08 -21.61
CA PRO A 396 13.94 0.70 -21.02
C PRO A 396 14.00 2.17 -21.49
N LYS A 397 13.21 2.57 -22.48
CA LYS A 397 13.23 3.90 -23.10
C LYS A 397 12.12 4.83 -22.63
N VAL A 398 11.11 4.28 -21.94
CA VAL A 398 9.96 5.02 -21.44
C VAL A 398 9.77 4.80 -19.95
N ASP A 399 9.02 5.68 -19.31
CA ASP A 399 8.73 5.54 -17.88
C ASP A 399 7.72 4.41 -17.63
N ARG A 400 6.71 4.25 -18.51
CA ARG A 400 5.76 3.13 -18.51
C ARG A 400 5.29 2.78 -19.92
N LEU A 401 4.82 1.54 -20.05
CA LEU A 401 4.07 1.06 -21.21
C LEU A 401 2.57 1.05 -20.90
N VAL A 402 1.75 1.27 -21.91
CA VAL A 402 0.31 0.99 -21.90
C VAL A 402 0.04 -0.08 -22.95
N LEU A 403 -0.41 -1.25 -22.52
CA LEU A 403 -0.63 -2.39 -23.42
C LEU A 403 -2.10 -2.44 -23.82
N ASP A 404 -2.41 -2.12 -25.08
CA ASP A 404 -3.76 -1.93 -25.57
C ASP A 404 -4.02 -2.74 -26.85
N THR A 405 -5.25 -2.79 -27.31
CA THR A 405 -5.65 -3.38 -28.61
C THR A 405 -5.20 -2.58 -29.82
N GLY A 406 -4.72 -1.34 -29.63
CA GLY A 406 -4.11 -0.49 -30.66
C GLY A 406 -4.96 0.69 -31.12
N ASN A 407 -6.28 0.59 -31.11
CA ASN A 407 -7.15 1.69 -31.53
C ASN A 407 -7.74 2.51 -30.37
N GLY A 408 -7.37 2.21 -29.13
CA GLY A 408 -7.79 2.91 -27.91
C GLY A 408 -9.30 3.06 -27.75
N GLY A 409 -9.86 2.60 -26.63
CA GLY A 409 -11.26 2.81 -26.31
C GLY A 409 -12.29 2.04 -27.17
N THR A 410 -11.88 1.00 -27.86
CA THR A 410 -12.78 0.14 -28.68
C THR A 410 -13.61 -0.83 -27.85
N GLY A 411 -13.32 -0.95 -26.54
CA GLY A 411 -14.01 -1.89 -25.65
C GLY A 411 -13.66 -3.36 -25.87
N THR A 412 -12.65 -3.66 -26.71
CA THR A 412 -12.20 -5.02 -27.00
C THR A 412 -10.94 -5.36 -26.20
N THR A 413 -10.78 -6.63 -25.85
CA THR A 413 -9.59 -7.19 -25.23
C THR A 413 -8.71 -7.88 -26.28
N PHE A 414 -7.45 -8.11 -25.93
CA PHE A 414 -6.52 -8.95 -26.69
C PHE A 414 -6.12 -10.18 -25.86
N ASP A 415 -5.40 -11.11 -26.46
CA ASP A 415 -4.87 -12.26 -25.73
C ASP A 415 -3.76 -11.82 -24.75
N TRP A 416 -4.10 -11.74 -23.46
CA TRP A 416 -3.19 -11.29 -22.40
C TRP A 416 -2.02 -12.24 -22.14
N ALA A 417 -2.12 -13.51 -22.57
CA ALA A 417 -1.01 -14.46 -22.48
C ALA A 417 0.20 -14.06 -23.34
N ARG A 418 -0.01 -13.14 -24.30
CA ARG A 418 1.09 -12.59 -25.14
C ARG A 418 1.97 -11.57 -24.42
N ILE A 419 1.61 -11.13 -23.20
CA ILE A 419 2.39 -10.11 -22.46
C ILE A 419 3.65 -10.77 -21.87
N PRO A 420 4.86 -10.33 -22.27
CA PRO A 420 6.10 -10.84 -21.69
C PRO A 420 6.19 -10.53 -20.20
N GLU A 421 6.61 -11.52 -19.41
CA GLU A 421 6.73 -11.38 -17.94
C GLU A 421 7.64 -10.19 -17.55
N ALA A 422 8.74 -10.02 -18.26
CA ALA A 422 9.76 -9.01 -17.96
C ALA A 422 9.26 -7.56 -17.99
N ILE A 423 8.12 -7.28 -18.67
CA ILE A 423 7.58 -5.92 -18.78
C ILE A 423 6.39 -5.64 -17.90
N LYS A 424 5.80 -6.66 -17.26
CA LYS A 424 4.56 -6.51 -16.45
C LYS A 424 4.70 -5.48 -15.34
N GLY A 425 5.82 -5.47 -14.61
CA GLY A 425 6.10 -4.49 -13.56
C GLY A 425 6.22 -3.04 -14.06
N LYS A 426 6.30 -2.82 -15.37
CA LYS A 426 6.41 -1.50 -16.00
C LYS A 426 5.20 -1.13 -16.87
N ALA A 427 4.22 -2.03 -16.98
CA ALA A 427 3.08 -1.89 -17.86
C ALA A 427 1.78 -1.62 -17.13
N LEU A 428 0.92 -0.80 -17.75
CA LEU A 428 -0.50 -0.74 -17.45
C LEU A 428 -1.25 -1.54 -18.52
N LEU A 429 -2.14 -2.44 -18.07
CA LEU A 429 -3.01 -3.19 -18.95
C LEU A 429 -4.23 -2.36 -19.32
N ALA A 430 -4.51 -2.26 -20.62
CA ALA A 430 -5.66 -1.54 -21.19
C ALA A 430 -6.51 -2.46 -22.06
N GLY A 431 -7.63 -1.92 -22.56
CA GLY A 431 -8.54 -2.61 -23.50
C GLY A 431 -9.82 -3.09 -22.84
N GLY A 432 -10.84 -2.22 -22.77
CA GLY A 432 -12.20 -2.57 -22.35
C GLY A 432 -12.35 -3.08 -20.92
N ILE A 433 -11.42 -2.73 -20.03
CA ILE A 433 -11.43 -3.20 -18.63
C ILE A 433 -12.44 -2.39 -17.82
N GLY A 434 -13.31 -3.09 -17.10
CA GLY A 434 -14.37 -2.53 -16.26
C GLY A 434 -14.84 -3.54 -15.21
N PRO A 435 -16.02 -3.28 -14.59
CA PRO A 435 -16.53 -4.14 -13.52
C PRO A 435 -16.64 -5.63 -13.86
N ASP A 436 -16.85 -5.96 -15.14
CA ASP A 436 -17.15 -7.33 -15.57
C ASP A 436 -15.91 -8.21 -15.77
N ASN A 437 -14.71 -7.61 -15.93
CA ASN A 437 -13.48 -8.34 -16.25
C ASN A 437 -12.23 -7.84 -15.50
N VAL A 438 -12.40 -6.94 -14.55
CA VAL A 438 -11.25 -6.37 -13.82
C VAL A 438 -10.47 -7.42 -13.03
N THR A 439 -11.13 -8.45 -12.52
CA THR A 439 -10.47 -9.55 -11.79
C THR A 439 -9.55 -10.36 -12.67
N GLU A 440 -9.96 -10.68 -13.89
CA GLU A 440 -9.13 -11.36 -14.87
C GLU A 440 -7.94 -10.46 -15.31
N ALA A 441 -8.20 -9.16 -15.47
CA ALA A 441 -7.16 -8.19 -15.80
C ALA A 441 -6.10 -8.06 -14.70
N LEU A 442 -6.51 -8.08 -13.42
CA LEU A 442 -5.59 -8.06 -12.27
C LEU A 442 -4.73 -9.32 -12.19
N ALA A 443 -5.31 -10.49 -12.53
CA ALA A 443 -4.61 -11.77 -12.54
C ALA A 443 -3.46 -11.83 -13.56
N VAL A 444 -3.46 -10.95 -14.57
CA VAL A 444 -2.33 -10.82 -15.52
C VAL A 444 -1.05 -10.37 -14.83
N GLY A 445 -1.14 -9.60 -13.74
CA GLY A 445 0.01 -9.19 -12.93
C GLY A 445 0.74 -7.94 -13.42
N CYS A 446 0.13 -7.11 -14.29
CA CYS A 446 0.71 -5.81 -14.66
C CYS A 446 0.75 -4.84 -13.47
N ALA A 447 1.63 -3.84 -13.52
CA ALA A 447 1.79 -2.84 -12.44
C ALA A 447 0.52 -2.07 -12.11
N GLY A 448 -0.45 -2.02 -13.03
CA GLY A 448 -1.75 -1.40 -12.87
C GLY A 448 -2.59 -1.52 -14.12
N LEU A 449 -3.72 -0.83 -14.12
CA LEU A 449 -4.71 -0.85 -15.19
C LEU A 449 -4.88 0.56 -15.80
N ASP A 450 -5.09 0.63 -17.10
CA ASP A 450 -5.57 1.84 -17.80
C ASP A 450 -7.05 1.66 -18.16
N LEU A 451 -7.92 2.24 -17.33
CA LEU A 451 -9.36 2.08 -17.35
C LEU A 451 -9.98 3.22 -18.15
N ASN A 452 -10.73 2.89 -19.20
CA ASN A 452 -11.34 3.89 -20.07
C ASN A 452 -12.81 3.54 -20.39
N SER A 453 -13.08 2.89 -21.53
CA SER A 453 -14.46 2.63 -22.02
C SER A 453 -15.27 1.71 -21.10
N GLY A 454 -14.62 0.78 -20.38
CA GLY A 454 -15.29 -0.09 -19.41
C GLY A 454 -15.84 0.65 -18.17
N LEU A 455 -15.53 1.95 -18.01
CA LEU A 455 -16.02 2.80 -16.94
C LEU A 455 -16.99 3.88 -17.42
N GLU A 456 -17.59 3.71 -18.59
CA GLU A 456 -18.47 4.71 -19.21
C GLU A 456 -19.92 4.29 -19.12
N TYR A 457 -20.79 5.29 -19.15
CA TYR A 457 -22.20 5.03 -19.39
C TYR A 457 -22.39 4.33 -20.73
N PRO A 458 -23.29 3.35 -20.82
CA PRO A 458 -23.55 2.63 -22.05
C PRO A 458 -24.19 3.56 -23.13
N ALA A 459 -24.16 3.11 -24.37
CA ALA A 459 -24.67 3.90 -25.51
C ALA A 459 -26.12 4.33 -25.33
N GLU A 460 -26.95 3.52 -24.67
CA GLU A 460 -28.35 3.74 -24.38
C GLU A 460 -28.60 4.90 -23.41
N ALA A 461 -27.55 5.35 -22.68
CA ALA A 461 -27.64 6.49 -21.78
C ALA A 461 -27.71 7.86 -22.50
N GLY A 462 -27.75 7.87 -23.83
CA GLY A 462 -27.92 9.06 -24.64
C GLY A 462 -26.81 10.08 -24.47
N LYS A 463 -27.11 11.28 -23.99
CA LYS A 463 -26.11 12.35 -23.81
C LYS A 463 -24.99 12.00 -22.83
N TRP A 464 -25.18 10.99 -22.00
CA TRP A 464 -24.14 10.51 -21.04
C TRP A 464 -23.21 9.47 -21.65
N ALA A 465 -23.58 8.89 -22.80
CA ALA A 465 -22.70 7.93 -23.48
C ALA A 465 -21.29 8.49 -23.63
N THR A 466 -20.27 7.65 -23.43
CA THR A 466 -18.84 8.00 -23.42
C THR A 466 -18.37 8.88 -22.25
N HIS A 467 -19.27 9.33 -21.36
CA HIS A 467 -18.87 9.98 -20.11
C HIS A 467 -18.59 8.92 -19.03
N LYS A 468 -17.72 9.26 -18.09
CA LYS A 468 -17.38 8.35 -16.99
C LYS A 468 -18.55 8.19 -16.03
N ASP A 469 -18.90 6.94 -15.74
CA ASP A 469 -19.87 6.55 -14.74
C ASP A 469 -19.17 6.38 -13.38
N ALA A 470 -19.48 7.23 -12.41
CA ALA A 470 -18.91 7.18 -11.08
C ALA A 470 -19.22 5.86 -10.34
N ALA A 471 -20.37 5.24 -10.61
CA ALA A 471 -20.73 3.96 -10.02
C ALA A 471 -19.88 2.81 -10.60
N ALA A 472 -19.65 2.81 -11.92
CA ALA A 472 -18.75 1.85 -12.57
C ALA A 472 -17.29 2.02 -12.07
N ILE A 473 -16.83 3.26 -11.91
CA ILE A 473 -15.52 3.54 -11.31
C ILE A 473 -15.45 2.94 -9.90
N HIS A 474 -16.42 3.26 -9.04
CA HIS A 474 -16.45 2.77 -7.65
C HIS A 474 -16.49 1.24 -7.59
N SER A 475 -17.36 0.59 -8.39
CA SER A 475 -17.47 -0.87 -8.45
C SER A 475 -16.15 -1.52 -8.86
N THR A 476 -15.49 -1.01 -9.91
CA THR A 476 -14.20 -1.52 -10.39
C THR A 476 -13.11 -1.39 -9.31
N PHE A 477 -12.99 -0.23 -8.67
CA PHE A 477 -11.98 -0.03 -7.62
C PHE A 477 -12.29 -0.81 -6.34
N THR A 478 -13.56 -1.10 -6.04
CA THR A 478 -13.95 -2.01 -4.96
C THR A 478 -13.44 -3.42 -5.24
N GLN A 479 -13.55 -3.90 -6.48
CA GLN A 479 -13.00 -5.20 -6.88
C GLN A 479 -11.47 -5.20 -6.87
N ILE A 480 -10.80 -4.13 -7.34
CA ILE A 480 -9.35 -3.97 -7.24
C ILE A 480 -8.90 -4.08 -5.77
N ARG A 481 -9.59 -3.38 -4.87
CA ARG A 481 -9.31 -3.41 -3.42
C ARG A 481 -9.51 -4.80 -2.80
N GLY A 482 -10.51 -5.51 -3.28
CA GLY A 482 -10.89 -6.86 -2.80
C GLY A 482 -10.12 -8.00 -3.44
N PHE A 483 -9.29 -7.73 -4.46
CA PHE A 483 -8.59 -8.78 -5.20
C PHE A 483 -7.54 -9.48 -4.33
N HIS A 484 -7.48 -10.79 -4.46
CA HIS A 484 -6.49 -11.64 -3.82
C HIS A 484 -5.51 -12.14 -4.90
N TYR A 485 -4.25 -11.76 -4.75
CA TYR A 485 -3.18 -12.09 -5.68
C TYR A 485 -2.63 -13.50 -5.45
#